data_2d6d10258e690ab55689d36b8a2d494e
#
_entry.id   2d6d10258e690ab55689d36b8a2d494e
#
_cell.length_a   1.000
_cell.length_b   1.000
_cell.length_c   1.000
_cell.angle_alpha   90.00
_cell.angle_beta   90.00
_cell.angle_gamma   90.00
#
_symmetry.space_group_name_H-M   'P 1'
#
loop_
_entity.id
_entity.type
_entity.pdbx_description
1 polymer ?
#
loop_
_entity_poly.entity_id
_entity_poly.type
_entity_poly.pdbx_seq_one_letter_code
_entity_poly.pdbx_strand_id
1 'polypeptide(L)'
;MAHIELNNDLPGIRGLMAYRPETAEPLNALAEMLLRNEDNTLSRGDRELIGTYVSYLNECFFCQSVHGAMAGHYLACDAQQINDIKQDFKNAPLSDKM
;
A
#
# COMPACT_ATOMS: atom_id res chain seq x y z
N MET A 1 15.14 6.17 7.44
CA MET A 1 16.54 5.72 7.48
C MET A 1 16.62 4.39 8.19
N ALA A 2 17.36 3.43 7.63
CA ALA A 2 17.54 2.13 8.28
C ALA A 2 18.57 2.22 9.41
N HIS A 3 18.37 1.45 10.48
CA HIS A 3 19.32 1.37 11.59
C HIS A 3 20.50 0.47 11.29
N ILE A 4 20.44 -0.26 10.21
CA ILE A 4 21.53 -1.13 9.73
C ILE A 4 22.04 -0.61 8.41
N GLU A 5 23.28 -0.92 8.09
CA GLU A 5 23.88 -0.55 6.82
C GLU A 5 23.37 -1.47 5.71
N LEU A 6 22.64 -0.89 4.77
CA LEU A 6 22.15 -1.59 3.60
C LEU A 6 23.11 -1.33 2.44
N ASN A 7 23.45 -2.34 1.69
CA ASN A 7 24.34 -2.20 0.53
C ASN A 7 23.58 -1.81 -0.73
N ASN A 8 22.55 -0.95 -0.59
CA ASN A 8 21.72 -0.48 -1.69
C ASN A 8 21.04 0.84 -1.33
N ASP A 9 20.56 1.55 -2.33
CA ASP A 9 19.84 2.81 -2.18
C ASP A 9 18.36 2.68 -2.59
N LEU A 10 17.81 1.46 -2.52
CA LEU A 10 16.41 1.24 -2.88
C LEU A 10 15.47 1.90 -1.87
N PRO A 11 14.35 2.46 -2.35
CA PRO A 11 13.45 3.22 -1.49
C PRO A 11 12.59 2.34 -0.58
N GLY A 12 12.34 2.84 0.64
CA GLY A 12 11.42 2.23 1.59
C GLY A 12 11.78 0.79 1.93
N ILE A 13 10.77 -0.04 2.09
CA ILE A 13 10.92 -1.45 2.43
C ILE A 13 11.72 -2.24 1.39
N ARG A 14 11.82 -1.74 0.15
CA ARG A 14 12.56 -2.44 -0.91
C ARG A 14 14.03 -2.61 -0.56
N GLY A 15 14.63 -1.63 0.10
CA GLY A 15 16.02 -1.74 0.56
C GLY A 15 16.20 -2.87 1.55
N LEU A 16 15.30 -3.00 2.51
CA LEU A 16 15.34 -4.07 3.51
C LEU A 16 15.07 -5.43 2.86
N MET A 17 14.15 -5.50 1.92
CA MET A 17 13.84 -6.74 1.22
C MET A 17 15.01 -7.23 0.38
N ALA A 18 15.73 -6.33 -0.28
CA ALA A 18 16.94 -6.68 -1.03
C ALA A 18 18.06 -7.15 -0.11
N TYR A 19 18.15 -6.58 1.10
CA TYR A 19 19.13 -6.96 2.10
C TYR A 19 18.88 -8.37 2.65
N ARG A 20 17.61 -8.76 2.84
CA ARG A 20 17.22 -10.08 3.38
C ARG A 20 16.19 -10.75 2.46
N PRO A 21 16.67 -11.33 1.34
CA PRO A 21 15.75 -11.96 0.36
C PRO A 21 14.91 -13.09 0.95
N GLU A 22 15.42 -13.82 1.93
CA GLU A 22 14.70 -14.90 2.58
C GLU A 22 13.49 -14.40 3.39
N THR A 23 13.49 -13.15 3.82
CA THR A 23 12.34 -12.49 4.46
C THR A 23 11.42 -11.88 3.41
N ALA A 24 11.99 -11.37 2.32
CA ALA A 24 11.23 -10.76 1.24
C ALA A 24 10.30 -11.75 0.56
N GLU A 25 10.70 -12.99 0.39
CA GLU A 25 9.91 -14.00 -0.30
C GLU A 25 8.53 -14.22 0.36
N PRO A 26 8.45 -14.54 1.67
CA PRO A 26 7.15 -14.70 2.33
C PRO A 26 6.37 -13.40 2.41
N LEU A 27 7.03 -12.24 2.53
CA LEU A 27 6.34 -10.94 2.51
C LEU A 27 5.69 -10.68 1.15
N ASN A 28 6.38 -10.98 0.06
CA ASN A 28 5.82 -10.84 -1.29
C ASN A 28 4.65 -11.80 -1.49
N ALA A 29 4.73 -13.03 -0.98
CA ALA A 29 3.64 -13.99 -1.05
C ALA A 29 2.42 -13.49 -0.28
N LEU A 30 2.62 -12.91 0.91
CA LEU A 30 1.54 -12.32 1.70
C LEU A 30 0.90 -11.14 0.96
N ALA A 31 1.71 -10.25 0.40
CA ALA A 31 1.21 -9.11 -0.36
C ALA A 31 0.39 -9.56 -1.57
N GLU A 32 0.82 -10.62 -2.25
CA GLU A 32 0.08 -11.19 -3.38
C GLU A 32 -1.32 -11.66 -2.94
N MET A 33 -1.40 -12.35 -1.82
CA MET A 33 -2.68 -12.83 -1.29
C MET A 33 -3.59 -11.68 -0.86
N LEU A 34 -3.05 -10.69 -0.15
CA LEU A 34 -3.84 -9.60 0.39
C LEU A 34 -4.29 -8.60 -0.68
N LEU A 35 -3.42 -8.30 -1.63
CA LEU A 35 -3.65 -7.19 -2.55
C LEU A 35 -4.12 -7.63 -3.95
N ARG A 36 -3.66 -8.78 -4.43
CA ARG A 36 -3.83 -9.15 -5.84
C ARG A 36 -4.64 -10.41 -6.08
N ASN A 37 -4.80 -11.28 -5.09
CA ASN A 37 -5.54 -12.53 -5.25
C ASN A 37 -6.98 -12.21 -5.69
N GLU A 38 -7.42 -12.83 -6.78
CA GLU A 38 -8.76 -12.59 -7.32
C GLU A 38 -9.87 -13.24 -6.49
N ASP A 39 -9.52 -14.26 -5.72
CA ASP A 39 -10.47 -14.92 -4.82
C ASP A 39 -10.66 -14.10 -3.55
N ASN A 40 -11.26 -12.92 -3.71
CA ASN A 40 -11.48 -11.96 -2.63
C ASN A 40 -12.74 -11.16 -2.92
N THR A 41 -13.49 -10.83 -1.87
CA THR A 41 -14.76 -10.10 -1.99
C THR A 41 -14.58 -8.59 -2.09
N LEU A 42 -13.40 -8.07 -1.73
CA LEU A 42 -13.06 -6.66 -1.94
C LEU A 42 -12.35 -6.50 -3.28
N SER A 43 -12.63 -5.40 -3.97
CA SER A 43 -11.95 -5.10 -5.22
C SER A 43 -10.46 -4.85 -4.98
N ARG A 44 -9.67 -4.98 -6.02
CA ARG A 44 -8.25 -4.69 -5.96
C ARG A 44 -7.99 -3.24 -5.54
N GLY A 45 -8.79 -2.31 -6.06
CA GLY A 45 -8.69 -0.91 -5.69
C GLY A 45 -8.99 -0.67 -4.22
N ASP A 46 -10.02 -1.31 -3.69
CA ASP A 46 -10.39 -1.18 -2.28
C ASP A 46 -9.26 -1.70 -1.37
N ARG A 47 -8.66 -2.82 -1.74
CA ARG A 47 -7.55 -3.41 -0.96
C ARG A 47 -6.33 -2.50 -0.98
N GLU A 48 -6.01 -1.90 -2.12
CA GLU A 48 -4.93 -0.92 -2.21
C GLU A 48 -5.25 0.35 -1.40
N LEU A 49 -6.52 0.74 -1.34
CA LEU A 49 -6.95 1.89 -0.54
C LEU A 49 -6.77 1.62 0.95
N ILE A 50 -7.08 0.42 1.41
CA ILE A 50 -6.80 0.00 2.80
C ILE A 50 -5.30 0.11 3.08
N GLY A 51 -4.48 -0.42 2.18
CA GLY A 51 -3.02 -0.31 2.29
C GLY A 51 -2.54 1.13 2.36
N THR A 52 -3.14 2.00 1.56
CA THR A 52 -2.84 3.43 1.57
C THR A 52 -3.15 4.06 2.93
N TYR A 53 -4.32 3.78 3.47
CA TYR A 53 -4.76 4.36 4.73
C TYR A 53 -3.91 3.86 5.91
N VAL A 54 -3.65 2.57 5.96
CA VAL A 54 -2.77 1.98 6.99
C VAL A 54 -1.38 2.59 6.93
N SER A 55 -0.83 2.73 5.73
CA SER A 55 0.49 3.33 5.52
C SER A 55 0.51 4.82 5.91
N TYR A 56 -0.58 5.52 5.65
CA TYR A 56 -0.74 6.92 6.08
C TYR A 56 -0.72 7.03 7.60
N LEU A 57 -1.46 6.17 8.31
CA LEU A 57 -1.48 6.16 9.76
C LEU A 57 -0.11 5.80 10.35
N ASN A 58 0.65 4.95 9.66
CA ASN A 58 2.01 4.56 10.06
C ASN A 58 3.06 5.59 9.66
N GLU A 59 2.66 6.69 9.04
CA GLU A 59 3.57 7.74 8.56
C GLU A 59 4.64 7.22 7.60
N CYS A 60 4.31 6.16 6.83
CA CYS A 60 5.21 5.64 5.81
C CYS A 60 4.92 6.35 4.48
N PHE A 61 5.72 7.37 4.16
CA PHE A 61 5.50 8.16 2.95
C PHE A 61 5.61 7.32 1.68
N PHE A 62 6.65 6.49 1.59
CA PHE A 62 6.84 5.62 0.43
C PHE A 62 5.67 4.65 0.26
N CYS A 63 5.25 3.99 1.34
CA CYS A 63 4.19 2.99 1.30
C CYS A 63 2.85 3.59 0.88
N GLN A 64 2.48 4.73 1.49
CA GLN A 64 1.21 5.37 1.14
C GLN A 64 1.21 5.92 -0.29
N SER A 65 2.35 6.35 -0.78
CA SER A 65 2.47 6.86 -2.15
C SER A 65 2.27 5.75 -3.18
N VAL A 66 2.89 4.59 -2.96
CA VAL A 66 2.77 3.44 -3.87
C VAL A 66 1.34 2.88 -3.84
N HIS A 67 0.83 2.57 -2.66
CA HIS A 67 -0.54 2.04 -2.53
C HIS A 67 -1.58 3.05 -3.00
N GLY A 68 -1.37 4.34 -2.73
CA GLY A 68 -2.26 5.41 -3.19
C GLY A 68 -2.32 5.52 -4.71
N ALA A 69 -1.18 5.40 -5.38
CA ALA A 69 -1.14 5.41 -6.83
C ALA A 69 -1.88 4.21 -7.42
N MET A 70 -1.70 3.02 -6.83
CA MET A 70 -2.40 1.81 -7.26
C MET A 70 -3.90 1.92 -7.02
N ALA A 71 -4.30 2.40 -5.84
CA ALA A 71 -5.71 2.61 -5.52
C ALA A 71 -6.36 3.58 -6.50
N GLY A 72 -5.69 4.69 -6.79
CA GLY A 72 -6.17 5.69 -7.76
C GLY A 72 -6.37 5.09 -9.13
N HIS A 73 -5.44 4.26 -9.58
CA HIS A 73 -5.54 3.58 -10.87
C HIS A 73 -6.76 2.65 -10.93
N TYR A 74 -6.92 1.78 -9.94
CA TYR A 74 -7.99 0.77 -9.95
C TYR A 74 -9.37 1.33 -9.62
N LEU A 75 -9.44 2.43 -8.87
CA LEU A 75 -10.71 3.07 -8.50
C LEU A 75 -11.06 4.26 -9.40
N ALA A 76 -10.22 4.58 -10.38
CA ALA A 76 -10.36 5.73 -11.26
C ALA A 76 -10.47 7.04 -10.45
N CYS A 77 -9.62 7.18 -9.42
CA CYS A 77 -9.52 8.37 -8.58
C CYS A 77 -8.21 9.10 -8.85
N ASP A 78 -8.24 10.43 -8.78
CA ASP A 78 -7.02 11.22 -8.87
C ASP A 78 -6.32 11.32 -7.49
N ALA A 79 -5.13 11.91 -7.48
CA ALA A 79 -4.34 12.02 -6.25
C ALA A 79 -5.05 12.84 -5.16
N GLN A 80 -5.80 13.86 -5.56
CA GLN A 80 -6.56 14.68 -4.60
C GLN A 80 -7.67 13.88 -3.94
N GLN A 81 -8.40 13.06 -4.70
CA GLN A 81 -9.45 12.21 -4.17
C GLN A 81 -8.90 11.20 -3.17
N ILE A 82 -7.75 10.59 -3.49
CA ILE A 82 -7.09 9.66 -2.57
C ILE A 82 -6.66 10.39 -1.29
N ASN A 83 -6.13 11.60 -1.42
CA ASN A 83 -5.73 12.38 -0.25
C ASN A 83 -6.93 12.75 0.62
N ASP A 84 -8.05 13.09 0.01
CA ASP A 84 -9.29 13.41 0.74
C ASP A 84 -9.78 12.20 1.54
N ILE A 85 -9.69 11.01 0.97
CA ILE A 85 -10.06 9.76 1.67
C ILE A 85 -9.13 9.53 2.87
N LYS A 86 -7.83 9.74 2.71
CA LYS A 86 -6.89 9.62 3.84
C LYS A 86 -7.23 10.57 4.97
N GLN A 87 -7.65 11.78 4.65
CA GLN A 87 -7.95 12.79 5.66
C GLN A 87 -9.29 12.55 6.36
N ASP A 88 -10.29 12.02 5.64
CA ASP A 88 -11.64 11.84 6.18
C ASP A 88 -12.37 10.69 5.47
N PHE A 89 -11.97 9.47 5.77
CA PHE A 89 -12.57 8.31 5.10
C PHE A 89 -14.04 8.11 5.45
N LYS A 90 -14.50 8.61 6.60
CA LYS A 90 -15.89 8.42 7.05
C LYS A 90 -16.89 9.16 6.16
N ASN A 91 -16.47 10.24 5.53
CA ASN A 91 -17.30 11.05 4.65
C ASN A 91 -16.95 10.86 3.17
N ALA A 92 -16.09 9.89 2.85
CA ALA A 92 -15.64 9.63 1.50
C ALA A 92 -16.60 8.65 0.79
N PRO A 93 -16.69 8.70 -0.55
CA PRO A 93 -17.54 7.77 -1.31
C PRO A 93 -16.86 6.40 -1.46
N LEU A 94 -16.91 5.61 -0.40
CA LEU A 94 -16.33 4.28 -0.37
C LEU A 94 -17.36 3.22 -0.77
N SER A 95 -16.89 2.02 -1.16
CA SER A 95 -17.78 0.89 -1.42
C SER A 95 -18.48 0.44 -0.13
N ASP A 96 -19.58 -0.28 -0.27
CA ASP A 96 -20.38 -0.73 0.90
C ASP A 96 -19.60 -1.61 1.86
N LYS A 97 -18.55 -2.28 1.38
CA LYS A 97 -17.72 -3.16 2.21
C LYS A 97 -16.62 -2.43 2.95
N MET A 98 -16.39 -1.18 2.61
CA MET A 98 -15.38 -0.35 3.25
C MET A 98 -15.99 0.42 4.42
#